data_7e44d4fce873e3e163855743e088657c
#
_entry.id   7e44d4fce873e3e163855743e088657c
#
_cell.length_a   1.000
_cell.length_b   1.000
_cell.length_c   1.000
_cell.angle_alpha   90.00
_cell.angle_beta   90.00
_cell.angle_gamma   90.00
#
_symmetry.space_group_name_H-M   'P 1'
#
loop_
_entity.id
_entity.type
_entity.pdbx_description
1 polymer ?
#
loop_
_entity_poly.entity_id
_entity_poly.type
_entity_poly.pdbx_seq_one_letter_code
_entity_poly.pdbx_strand_id
1 'polypeptide(L)'
;LLPFDYYQIYDSMPHEVEYIKKKYNKKIIVSITIKIKNDVLKYKGYKNIADIFLFDSKGYDKSLAFDHNFIKDLNLNKEIMLAGNIQIEDNIEKYKKIADIIDISGGLETFGLKDISKINIFLNKIKKINDKA
;
A
#
# COMPACT_ATOMS: atom_id res chain seq x y z
N LEU A 1 5.56 -21.41 12.03
CA LEU A 1 4.90 -20.10 12.13
C LEU A 1 5.93 -18.99 11.92
N LEU A 2 5.71 -18.11 10.95
CA LEU A 2 6.63 -16.99 10.69
C LEU A 2 6.43 -15.91 11.76
N PRO A 3 7.51 -15.26 12.25
CA PRO A 3 7.46 -14.28 13.34
C PRO A 3 7.07 -12.87 12.83
N PHE A 4 6.04 -12.78 12.01
CA PHE A 4 5.53 -11.50 11.50
C PHE A 4 4.22 -11.14 12.19
N ASP A 5 3.97 -9.85 12.38
CA ASP A 5 2.72 -9.33 12.95
C ASP A 5 1.61 -9.26 11.92
N TYR A 6 1.96 -9.00 10.65
CA TYR A 6 1.05 -8.89 9.53
C TYR A 6 1.41 -9.86 8.42
N TYR A 7 0.38 -10.41 7.78
CA TYR A 7 0.49 -11.11 6.51
C TYR A 7 -0.14 -10.27 5.41
N GLN A 8 0.62 -10.00 4.36
CA GLN A 8 0.13 -9.29 3.18
C GLN A 8 -0.31 -10.31 2.13
N ILE A 9 -1.56 -10.22 1.71
CA ILE A 9 -2.20 -11.21 0.85
C ILE A 9 -2.70 -10.55 -0.43
N TYR A 10 -2.36 -11.16 -1.56
CA TYR A 10 -2.75 -10.77 -2.91
C TYR A 10 -3.69 -11.79 -3.53
N ASP A 11 -4.57 -11.33 -4.41
CA ASP A 11 -5.35 -12.15 -5.36
C ASP A 11 -6.05 -13.38 -4.74
N SER A 12 -6.39 -13.32 -3.45
CA SER A 12 -7.12 -14.37 -2.75
C SER A 12 -8.57 -13.95 -2.51
N MET A 13 -9.47 -14.93 -2.54
CA MET A 13 -10.89 -14.69 -2.25
C MET A 13 -11.12 -14.33 -0.78
N PRO A 14 -12.16 -13.57 -0.43
CA PRO A 14 -12.42 -13.16 0.96
C PRO A 14 -12.44 -14.31 1.96
N HIS A 15 -13.05 -15.44 1.63
CA HIS A 15 -13.10 -16.59 2.53
C HIS A 15 -11.73 -17.24 2.77
N GLU A 16 -10.83 -17.22 1.78
CA GLU A 16 -9.47 -17.71 1.94
C GLU A 16 -8.65 -16.81 2.87
N VAL A 17 -8.80 -15.49 2.70
CA VAL A 17 -8.15 -14.49 3.56
C VAL A 17 -8.64 -14.61 4.99
N GLU A 18 -9.94 -14.78 5.19
CA GLU A 18 -10.52 -15.00 6.52
C GLU A 18 -10.00 -16.28 7.17
N TYR A 19 -9.89 -17.37 6.41
CA TYR A 19 -9.31 -18.63 6.88
C TYR A 19 -7.87 -18.43 7.34
N ILE A 20 -7.03 -17.76 6.56
CA ILE A 20 -5.63 -17.48 6.91
C ILE A 20 -5.55 -16.65 8.19
N LYS A 21 -6.36 -15.59 8.27
CA LYS A 21 -6.41 -14.73 9.46
C LYS A 21 -6.70 -15.52 10.73
N LYS A 22 -7.72 -16.36 10.68
CA LYS A 22 -8.13 -17.19 11.84
C LYS A 22 -7.11 -18.26 12.16
N LYS A 23 -6.62 -18.98 11.14
CA LYS A 23 -5.69 -20.10 11.32
C LYS A 23 -4.37 -19.66 11.96
N TYR A 24 -3.82 -18.52 11.53
CA TYR A 24 -2.52 -18.06 12.00
C TYR A 24 -2.60 -16.97 13.07
N ASN A 25 -3.81 -16.51 13.39
CA ASN A 25 -4.04 -15.41 14.34
C ASN A 25 -3.16 -14.19 14.06
N LYS A 26 -3.15 -13.75 12.80
CA LYS A 26 -2.35 -12.63 12.33
C LYS A 26 -3.23 -11.50 11.81
N LYS A 27 -2.73 -10.28 11.89
CA LYS A 27 -3.32 -9.15 11.20
C LYS A 27 -3.09 -9.29 9.69
N ILE A 28 -4.02 -8.80 8.89
CA ILE A 28 -3.99 -8.97 7.45
C ILE A 28 -3.93 -7.62 6.75
N ILE A 29 -2.97 -7.49 5.85
CA ILE A 29 -2.94 -6.45 4.82
C ILE A 29 -3.52 -7.07 3.56
N VAL A 30 -4.68 -6.58 3.12
CA VAL A 30 -5.30 -7.01 1.86
C VAL A 30 -4.83 -6.09 0.74
N SER A 31 -4.16 -6.66 -0.24
CA SER A 31 -3.68 -5.93 -1.42
C SER A 31 -4.75 -5.89 -2.50
N ILE A 32 -5.17 -4.70 -2.87
CA ILE A 32 -6.12 -4.42 -3.94
C ILE A 32 -5.39 -3.85 -5.14
N THR A 33 -5.37 -4.59 -6.22
CA THR A 33 -4.75 -4.17 -7.47
C THR A 33 -5.69 -3.25 -8.25
N ILE A 34 -5.24 -2.05 -8.56
CA ILE A 34 -6.01 -1.01 -9.25
C ILE A 34 -5.47 -0.83 -10.67
N LYS A 35 -6.35 -1.07 -11.67
CA LYS A 35 -6.13 -0.69 -13.07
C LYS A 35 -7.08 0.43 -13.47
N ILE A 36 -8.33 0.30 -13.08
CA ILE A 36 -9.41 1.24 -13.39
C ILE A 36 -10.12 1.63 -12.09
N LYS A 37 -10.86 2.73 -12.12
CA LYS A 37 -11.56 3.26 -10.94
C LYS A 37 -12.44 2.22 -10.24
N ASN A 38 -13.12 1.36 -11.00
CA ASN A 38 -14.00 0.34 -10.43
C ASN A 38 -13.26 -0.74 -9.62
N ASP A 39 -11.98 -0.95 -9.86
CA ASP A 39 -11.19 -1.93 -9.08
C ASP A 39 -11.12 -1.55 -7.60
N VAL A 40 -11.22 -0.27 -7.28
CA VAL A 40 -11.26 0.21 -5.90
C VAL A 40 -12.38 -0.45 -5.11
N LEU A 41 -13.53 -0.70 -5.73
CA LEU A 41 -14.70 -1.28 -5.08
C LEU A 41 -14.50 -2.71 -4.57
N LYS A 42 -13.43 -3.39 -5.00
CA LYS A 42 -13.06 -4.72 -4.52
C LYS A 42 -12.83 -4.76 -3.00
N TYR A 43 -12.47 -3.64 -2.38
CA TYR A 43 -12.30 -3.56 -0.94
C TYR A 43 -13.54 -4.00 -0.16
N LYS A 44 -14.74 -3.83 -0.73
CA LYS A 44 -16.01 -4.14 -0.07
C LYS A 44 -16.11 -5.59 0.39
N GLY A 45 -15.56 -6.52 -0.41
CA GLY A 45 -15.54 -7.94 -0.06
C GLY A 45 -14.64 -8.29 1.14
N TYR A 46 -13.69 -7.41 1.48
CA TYR A 46 -12.70 -7.64 2.53
C TYR A 46 -12.87 -6.71 3.73
N LYS A 47 -13.89 -5.86 3.73
CA LYS A 47 -14.08 -4.78 4.71
C LYS A 47 -14.05 -5.27 6.16
N ASN A 48 -14.60 -6.45 6.43
CA ASN A 48 -14.67 -7.02 7.78
C ASN A 48 -13.47 -7.93 8.11
N ILE A 49 -12.58 -8.17 7.16
CA ILE A 49 -11.46 -9.11 7.28
C ILE A 49 -10.13 -8.38 7.38
N ALA A 50 -9.92 -7.39 6.51
CA ALA A 50 -8.69 -6.62 6.44
C ALA A 50 -8.48 -5.77 7.69
N ASP A 51 -7.24 -5.69 8.14
CA ASP A 51 -6.79 -4.72 9.14
C ASP A 51 -6.23 -3.47 8.46
N ILE A 52 -5.55 -3.66 7.32
CA ILE A 52 -5.03 -2.61 6.45
C ILE A 52 -5.40 -2.94 5.01
N PHE A 53 -5.78 -1.92 4.23
CA PHE A 53 -5.92 -2.03 2.78
C PHE A 53 -4.70 -1.44 2.08
N LEU A 54 -4.04 -2.24 1.26
CA LEU A 54 -3.01 -1.79 0.35
C LEU A 54 -3.60 -1.59 -1.04
N PHE A 55 -3.54 -0.37 -1.56
CA PHE A 55 -3.91 -0.07 -2.94
C PHE A 55 -2.64 0.08 -3.78
N ASP A 56 -2.52 -0.74 -4.81
CA ASP A 56 -1.35 -0.83 -5.66
C ASP A 56 -1.73 -0.84 -7.15
N SER A 57 -0.84 -0.40 -8.00
CA SER A 57 -0.98 -0.59 -9.45
C SER A 57 -0.62 -2.01 -9.83
N LYS A 58 -1.29 -2.55 -10.86
CA LYS A 58 -0.95 -3.87 -11.37
C LYS A 58 0.31 -3.82 -12.22
N GLY A 59 1.19 -4.78 -11.94
CA GLY A 59 2.25 -5.20 -12.82
C GLY A 59 3.64 -4.85 -12.31
N TYR A 60 4.55 -5.70 -12.72
CA TYR A 60 5.98 -5.49 -12.58
C TYR A 60 6.52 -4.41 -13.54
N ASP A 61 5.66 -3.91 -14.42
CA ASP A 61 6.00 -2.80 -15.32
C ASP A 61 5.97 -1.48 -14.55
N LYS A 62 7.13 -0.89 -14.44
CA LYS A 62 7.40 0.39 -13.76
C LYS A 62 6.62 1.60 -14.34
N SER A 63 5.81 1.40 -15.36
CA SER A 63 5.23 2.48 -16.16
C SER A 63 3.81 2.89 -15.79
N LEU A 64 3.10 2.17 -14.94
CA LEU A 64 1.68 2.42 -14.71
C LEU A 64 1.36 2.62 -13.23
N ALA A 65 1.55 3.86 -12.76
CA ALA A 65 0.87 4.32 -11.57
C ALA A 65 -0.64 4.39 -11.86
N PHE A 66 -1.49 3.97 -10.91
CA PHE A 66 -2.91 4.29 -10.99
C PHE A 66 -3.14 5.73 -10.50
N ASP A 67 -4.27 6.32 -10.90
CA ASP A 67 -4.65 7.64 -10.39
C ASP A 67 -5.04 7.54 -8.91
N HIS A 68 -4.19 8.06 -8.03
CA HIS A 68 -4.38 8.04 -6.59
C HIS A 68 -5.66 8.77 -6.11
N ASN A 69 -6.25 9.63 -6.96
CA ASN A 69 -7.55 10.23 -6.66
C ASN A 69 -8.69 9.21 -6.61
N PHE A 70 -8.51 8.01 -7.19
CA PHE A 70 -9.51 6.95 -7.11
C PHE A 70 -9.81 6.50 -5.68
N ILE A 71 -8.86 6.64 -4.76
CA ILE A 71 -9.02 6.25 -3.36
C ILE A 71 -9.21 7.44 -2.40
N LYS A 72 -9.12 8.68 -2.90
CA LYS A 72 -9.17 9.89 -2.08
C LYS A 72 -10.46 10.03 -1.26
N ASP A 73 -11.57 9.60 -1.82
CA ASP A 73 -12.89 9.78 -1.21
C ASP A 73 -13.39 8.50 -0.53
N LEU A 74 -12.53 7.49 -0.37
CA LEU A 74 -12.87 6.29 0.36
C LEU A 74 -13.00 6.60 1.85
N ASN A 75 -14.21 6.49 2.36
CA ASN A 75 -14.46 6.55 3.79
C ASN A 75 -14.30 5.15 4.39
N LEU A 76 -13.05 4.72 4.55
CA LEU A 76 -12.70 3.45 5.18
C LEU A 76 -12.35 3.69 6.64
N ASN A 77 -13.00 2.93 7.53
CA ASN A 77 -12.61 2.89 8.94
C ASN A 77 -11.45 1.90 9.17
N LYS A 78 -10.45 1.98 8.30
CA LYS A 78 -9.23 1.15 8.28
C LYS A 78 -8.07 1.98 7.76
N GLU A 79 -6.86 1.64 8.19
CA GLU A 79 -5.65 2.24 7.64
C GLU A 79 -5.50 1.91 6.15
N ILE A 80 -5.07 2.91 5.40
CA ILE A 80 -4.79 2.80 3.97
C ILE A 80 -3.28 2.85 3.76
N MET A 81 -2.77 1.83 3.08
CA MET A 81 -1.41 1.78 2.56
C MET A 81 -1.45 2.04 1.05
N LEU A 82 -0.65 2.98 0.60
CA LEU A 82 -0.56 3.35 -0.81
C LEU A 82 0.74 2.87 -1.41
N ALA A 83 0.63 2.14 -2.50
CA ALA A 83 1.73 1.71 -3.36
C ALA A 83 1.49 2.13 -4.82
N GLY A 84 2.31 1.66 -5.73
CA GLY A 84 2.14 1.86 -7.17
C GLY A 84 3.00 2.99 -7.73
N ASN A 85 4.20 2.61 -8.13
CA ASN A 85 5.17 3.46 -8.81
C ASN A 85 5.51 4.79 -8.09
N ILE A 86 5.53 4.76 -6.77
CA ILE A 86 5.94 5.91 -5.95
C ILE A 86 7.45 6.10 -6.12
N GLN A 87 7.86 7.35 -6.37
CA GLN A 87 9.25 7.75 -6.60
C GLN A 87 9.71 8.74 -5.53
N ILE A 88 11.02 8.81 -5.31
CA ILE A 88 11.60 9.77 -4.34
C ILE A 88 11.41 11.23 -4.77
N GLU A 89 11.23 11.49 -6.05
CA GLU A 89 10.98 12.81 -6.63
C GLU A 89 9.53 13.27 -6.43
N ASP A 90 8.62 12.37 -6.13
CA ASP A 90 7.21 12.68 -5.94
C ASP A 90 7.01 13.67 -4.79
N ASN A 91 5.97 14.48 -4.91
CA ASN A 91 5.49 15.26 -3.79
C ASN A 91 4.72 14.36 -2.80
N ILE A 92 5.46 13.74 -1.88
CA ILE A 92 4.92 12.78 -0.91
C ILE A 92 3.88 13.43 0.02
N GLU A 93 3.98 14.72 0.28
CA GLU A 93 3.04 15.44 1.16
C GLU A 93 1.58 15.37 0.67
N LYS A 94 1.38 15.30 -0.64
CA LYS A 94 0.03 15.13 -1.22
C LYS A 94 -0.63 13.82 -0.81
N TYR A 95 0.16 12.77 -0.54
CA TYR A 95 -0.36 11.46 -0.16
C TYR A 95 -0.86 11.42 1.29
N LYS A 96 -0.45 12.34 2.15
CA LYS A 96 -0.90 12.43 3.54
C LYS A 96 -2.44 12.53 3.67
N LYS A 97 -3.10 13.08 2.66
CA LYS A 97 -4.57 13.19 2.62
C LYS A 97 -5.27 11.94 2.09
N ILE A 98 -4.50 10.96 1.62
CA ILE A 98 -5.01 9.79 0.90
C ILE A 98 -4.70 8.51 1.66
N ALA A 99 -3.54 8.43 2.29
CA ALA A 99 -3.03 7.22 2.91
C ALA A 99 -2.33 7.49 4.25
N ASP A 100 -2.36 6.49 5.11
CA ASP A 100 -1.68 6.49 6.40
C ASP A 100 -0.25 5.94 6.27
N ILE A 101 -0.04 5.04 5.33
CA ILE A 101 1.21 4.32 5.11
C ILE A 101 1.59 4.41 3.63
N ILE A 102 2.89 4.61 3.36
CA ILE A 102 3.44 4.57 2.00
C ILE A 102 4.30 3.32 1.83
N ASP A 103 4.00 2.55 0.80
CA ASP A 103 4.81 1.42 0.35
C ASP A 103 5.58 1.81 -0.91
N ILE A 104 6.89 1.88 -0.79
CA ILE A 104 7.81 2.24 -1.88
C ILE A 104 8.88 1.16 -2.04
N SER A 105 9.05 0.66 -3.24
CA SER A 105 10.04 -0.39 -3.54
C SER A 105 10.96 0.00 -4.69
N GLY A 106 10.50 -0.04 -5.93
CA GLY A 106 11.31 0.28 -7.11
C GLY A 106 11.83 1.71 -7.13
N GLY A 107 11.09 2.65 -6.54
CA GLY A 107 11.53 4.05 -6.36
C GLY A 107 12.77 4.22 -5.48
N LEU A 108 13.13 3.20 -4.71
CA LEU A 108 14.34 3.17 -3.87
C LEU A 108 15.49 2.39 -4.51
N GLU A 109 15.40 2.10 -5.80
CA GLU A 109 16.39 1.29 -6.52
C GLU A 109 17.17 2.12 -7.54
N THR A 110 18.43 1.70 -7.76
CA THR A 110 19.27 2.14 -8.86
C THR A 110 19.81 0.87 -9.53
N PHE A 111 19.58 0.72 -10.84
CA PHE A 111 19.92 -0.50 -11.60
C PHE A 111 19.38 -1.79 -10.96
N GLY A 112 18.16 -1.76 -10.39
CA GLY A 112 17.50 -2.91 -9.79
C GLY A 112 17.99 -3.30 -8.40
N LEU A 113 18.90 -2.55 -7.80
CA LEU A 113 19.42 -2.75 -6.45
C LEU A 113 18.97 -1.62 -5.53
N LYS A 114 18.70 -1.95 -4.27
CA LYS A 114 18.35 -0.94 -3.25
C LYS A 114 19.47 0.08 -3.08
N ASP A 115 19.12 1.35 -3.19
CA ASP A 115 20.03 2.49 -3.11
C ASP A 115 19.88 3.17 -1.75
N ILE A 116 20.91 3.09 -0.92
CA ILE A 116 20.92 3.66 0.43
C ILE A 116 20.71 5.17 0.41
N SER A 117 21.24 5.88 -0.60
CA SER A 117 21.05 7.32 -0.73
C SER A 117 19.58 7.66 -0.97
N LYS A 118 18.90 6.91 -1.84
CA LYS A 118 17.47 7.08 -2.10
C LYS A 118 16.62 6.76 -0.86
N ILE A 119 16.98 5.70 -0.13
CA ILE A 119 16.32 5.35 1.13
C ILE A 119 16.42 6.50 2.14
N ASN A 120 17.62 7.04 2.33
CA ASN A 120 17.84 8.15 3.26
C ASN A 120 17.09 9.41 2.84
N ILE A 121 17.07 9.76 1.55
CA ILE A 121 16.31 10.89 1.02
C ILE A 121 14.82 10.71 1.34
N PHE A 122 14.27 9.53 1.06
CA PHE A 122 12.86 9.24 1.28
C PHE A 122 12.49 9.32 2.78
N LEU A 123 13.26 8.67 3.65
CA LEU A 123 13.03 8.70 5.10
C LEU A 123 13.10 10.13 5.67
N ASN A 124 14.02 10.95 5.19
CA ASN A 124 14.11 12.34 5.58
C ASN A 124 12.89 13.17 5.10
N LYS A 125 12.36 12.89 3.91
CA LYS A 125 11.10 13.51 3.45
C LYS A 125 9.94 13.15 4.37
N ILE A 126 9.77 11.86 4.69
CA ILE A 126 8.72 11.39 5.60
C ILE A 126 8.83 12.04 6.97
N LYS A 127 10.04 12.08 7.54
CA LYS A 127 10.28 12.74 8.83
C LYS A 127 9.84 14.20 8.80
N LYS A 128 10.25 14.96 7.80
CA LYS A 128 9.86 16.38 7.66
C LYS A 128 8.34 16.59 7.54
N ILE A 129 7.64 15.66 6.87
CA ILE A 129 6.18 15.70 6.75
C ILE A 129 5.52 15.43 8.11
N ASN A 130 6.03 14.47 8.85
CA ASN A 130 5.51 14.12 10.17
C ASN A 130 5.79 15.21 11.21
N ASP A 131 6.95 15.84 11.16
CA ASP A 131 7.33 16.92 12.10
C ASP A 131 6.47 18.19 11.94
N LYS A 132 5.82 18.38 10.77
CA LYS A 132 4.88 19.48 10.51
C LYS A 132 3.44 19.19 10.98
N ALA A 133 3.18 18.01 11.44
CA ALA A 133 1.82 17.58 11.80
C ALA A 133 1.45 18.07 13.21
#